data_87eeff2c3f90826652bd598dd602e26b
#
_entry.id   87eeff2c3f90826652bd598dd602e26b
#
_cell.length_a   1.000
_cell.length_b   1.000
_cell.length_c   1.000
_cell.angle_alpha   90.00
_cell.angle_beta   90.00
_cell.angle_gamma   90.00
#
_symmetry.space_group_name_H-M   'P 1'
#
loop_
_entity.id
_entity.type
_entity.pdbx_description
1 polymer ?
#
loop_
_entity_poly.entity_id
_entity_poly.type
_entity_poly.pdbx_seq_one_letter_code
_entity_poly.pdbx_strand_id
1 'polypeptide(L)' 'MTDNDIAQEVMRQLSRRAADSSICPSEVARALQSDAAAWRALMPQVREVAATMCDAGRVRITRGGVDVPRDEL' A
#
# COMPACT_ATOMS: atom_id res chain seq x y z
N MET A 1 -8.35 11.39 4.66
CA MET A 1 -7.01 10.83 4.36
C MET A 1 -6.64 11.24 2.95
N THR A 2 -5.52 11.92 2.76
CA THR A 2 -5.08 12.35 1.44
C THR A 2 -4.20 11.29 0.78
N ASP A 3 -4.07 11.36 -0.55
CA ASP A 3 -3.16 10.47 -1.27
C ASP A 3 -1.73 10.61 -0.76
N ASN A 4 -1.32 11.84 -0.39
CA ASN A 4 0.01 12.08 0.14
C ASN A 4 0.25 11.37 1.48
N ASP A 5 -0.77 11.35 2.36
CA ASP A 5 -0.67 10.63 3.63
C ASP A 5 -0.45 9.14 3.39
N ILE A 6 -1.16 8.58 2.42
CA ILE A 6 -1.02 7.17 2.07
C ILE A 6 0.36 6.91 1.46
N ALA A 7 0.81 7.76 0.55
CA ALA A 7 2.13 7.61 -0.07
C ALA A 7 3.25 7.67 0.97
N GLN A 8 3.13 8.56 1.95
CA GLN A 8 4.12 8.66 3.04
C GLN A 8 4.17 7.38 3.86
N GLU A 9 3.00 6.78 4.16
CA GLU A 9 2.97 5.52 4.90
C GLU A 9 3.58 4.38 4.09
N VAL A 10 3.33 4.34 2.78
CA VAL A 10 3.97 3.38 1.89
C VAL A 10 5.49 3.51 1.96
N MET A 11 6.00 4.72 1.84
CA MET A 11 7.45 4.97 1.90
C MET A 11 8.03 4.61 3.26
N ARG A 12 7.29 4.88 4.34
CA ARG A 12 7.71 4.50 5.69
C ARG A 12 7.86 3.00 5.83
N GLN A 13 6.90 2.23 5.31
CA GLN A 13 6.96 0.77 5.36
C GLN A 13 8.11 0.23 4.51
N LEU A 14 8.35 0.81 3.34
CA LEU A 14 9.47 0.41 2.50
C LEU A 14 10.82 0.63 3.18
N SER A 15 10.97 1.73 3.91
CA SER A 15 12.22 2.03 4.60
C SER A 15 12.56 1.04 5.70
N ARG A 16 11.57 0.30 6.20
CA ARG A 16 11.73 -0.74 7.22
C ARG A 16 12.07 -2.11 6.63
N ARG A 17 11.95 -2.27 5.31
CA ARG A 17 12.20 -3.53 4.59
C ARG A 17 13.46 -3.37 3.76
N ALA A 18 14.57 -3.84 4.30
CA ALA A 18 15.91 -3.50 3.81
C ALA A 18 16.22 -3.93 2.37
N ALA A 19 15.53 -4.92 1.81
CA ALA A 19 15.90 -5.47 0.52
C ALA A 19 14.71 -5.67 -0.42
N ASP A 20 13.51 -5.27 -0.01
CA ASP A 20 12.29 -5.57 -0.74
C ASP A 20 11.47 -4.30 -0.93
N SER A 21 11.09 -4.01 -2.17
CA SER A 21 10.26 -2.86 -2.51
C SER A 21 8.76 -3.18 -2.46
N SER A 22 8.39 -4.31 -1.84
CA SER A 22 7.00 -4.75 -1.83
C SER A 22 6.22 -4.16 -0.66
N ILE A 23 4.94 -3.91 -0.88
CA ILE A 23 3.98 -3.53 0.15
C ILE A 23 2.71 -4.37 0.01
N CYS A 24 2.00 -4.54 1.13
CA CYS A 24 0.66 -5.11 1.12
C CYS A 24 -0.33 -3.98 1.40
N PRO A 25 -1.28 -3.69 0.50
CA PRO A 25 -2.21 -2.57 0.69
C PRO A 25 -2.97 -2.61 2.01
N SER A 26 -3.35 -3.79 2.48
CA SER A 26 -4.06 -3.90 3.77
C SER A 26 -3.18 -3.50 4.95
N GLU A 27 -1.87 -3.76 4.90
CA GLU A 27 -0.95 -3.32 5.95
C GLU A 27 -0.85 -1.80 5.98
N VAL A 28 -0.84 -1.17 4.82
CA VAL A 28 -0.83 0.29 4.72
C VAL A 28 -2.11 0.87 5.34
N ALA A 29 -3.27 0.32 4.96
CA ALA A 29 -4.55 0.80 5.48
C ALA A 29 -4.64 0.63 7.00
N ARG A 30 -4.21 -0.52 7.53
CA ARG A 30 -4.24 -0.79 8.97
C ARG A 30 -3.29 0.11 9.75
N ALA A 31 -2.18 0.50 9.17
CA ALA A 31 -1.26 1.43 9.82
C ALA A 31 -1.85 2.83 9.94
N LEU A 32 -2.69 3.22 8.98
CA LEU A 32 -3.32 4.55 8.96
C LEU A 32 -4.59 4.61 9.79
N GLN A 33 -5.35 3.52 9.87
CA GLN A 33 -6.61 3.44 10.61
C GLN A 33 -6.67 2.12 11.37
N SER A 34 -6.77 2.19 12.69
CA SER A 34 -6.79 1.00 13.53
C SER A 34 -8.17 0.33 13.60
N ASP A 35 -9.23 1.10 13.40
CA ASP A 35 -10.59 0.56 13.39
C ASP A 35 -10.86 -0.25 12.12
N ALA A 36 -11.44 -1.45 12.25
CA ALA A 36 -11.63 -2.36 11.14
C ALA A 36 -12.50 -1.78 10.03
N ALA A 37 -13.60 -1.10 10.37
CA ALA A 37 -14.46 -0.48 9.38
C ALA A 37 -13.73 0.67 8.68
N ALA A 38 -12.93 1.44 9.41
CA ALA A 38 -12.21 2.58 8.87
C ALA A 38 -11.11 2.15 7.90
N TRP A 39 -10.29 1.14 8.24
CA TRP A 39 -9.23 0.74 7.34
C TRP A 39 -9.78 0.02 6.08
N ARG A 40 -10.89 -0.72 6.23
CA ARG A 40 -11.53 -1.34 5.05
C ARG A 40 -12.08 -0.28 4.10
N ALA A 41 -12.68 0.78 4.64
CA ALA A 41 -13.18 1.89 3.82
C ALA A 41 -12.05 2.63 3.10
N LEU A 42 -10.84 2.59 3.65
CA LEU A 42 -9.66 3.23 3.07
C LEU A 42 -9.04 2.42 1.93
N MET A 43 -9.34 1.13 1.84
CA MET A 43 -8.69 0.22 0.88
C MET A 43 -8.78 0.68 -0.57
N PRO A 44 -9.92 1.17 -1.10
CA PRO A 44 -9.96 1.63 -2.49
C PRO A 44 -8.95 2.73 -2.77
N GLN A 45 -8.81 3.70 -1.86
CA GLN A 45 -7.85 4.81 -2.02
C GLN A 45 -6.42 4.30 -1.91
N VAL A 46 -6.15 3.38 -0.96
CA VAL A 46 -4.82 2.79 -0.80
C VAL A 46 -4.41 2.04 -2.07
N ARG A 47 -5.31 1.25 -2.63
CA ARG A 47 -5.03 0.52 -3.89
C ARG A 47 -4.71 1.46 -5.03
N GLU A 48 -5.42 2.57 -5.13
CA GLU A 48 -5.19 3.55 -6.19
C GLU A 48 -3.81 4.20 -6.06
N VAL A 49 -3.44 4.63 -4.85
CA VAL A 49 -2.11 5.20 -4.59
C VAL A 49 -1.02 4.16 -4.87
N ALA A 50 -1.20 2.93 -4.38
CA ALA A 50 -0.24 1.86 -4.60
C ALA A 50 -0.08 1.54 -6.08
N ALA A 51 -1.18 1.53 -6.85
CA ALA A 51 -1.13 1.30 -8.28
C ALA A 51 -0.32 2.38 -9.00
N THR A 52 -0.52 3.64 -8.63
CA THR A 52 0.24 4.76 -9.19
C THR A 52 1.73 4.62 -8.91
N MET A 53 2.09 4.25 -7.68
CA MET A 53 3.49 4.06 -7.30
C MET A 53 4.10 2.84 -8.01
N CYS A 54 3.31 1.79 -8.20
CA CYS A 54 3.74 0.60 -8.94
C CYS A 54 3.99 0.93 -10.42
N ASP A 55 3.10 1.69 -11.04
CA ASP A 55 3.26 2.14 -12.43
C ASP A 55 4.52 3.01 -12.61
N ALA A 56 4.88 3.76 -11.57
CA ALA A 56 6.10 4.56 -11.57
C ALA A 56 7.36 3.74 -11.27
N GLY A 57 7.23 2.44 -11.05
CA GLY A 57 8.35 1.56 -10.73
C GLY A 57 8.91 1.71 -9.33
N ARG A 58 8.16 2.32 -8.41
CA ARG A 58 8.63 2.62 -7.06
C ARG A 58 8.37 1.50 -6.07
N VAL A 59 7.31 0.71 -6.28
CA VAL A 59 6.92 -0.37 -5.36
C VAL A 59 6.42 -1.58 -6.13
N ARG A 60 6.49 -2.75 -5.48
CA ARG A 60 5.79 -3.96 -5.89
C ARG A 60 4.65 -4.17 -4.91
N ILE A 61 3.54 -4.69 -5.38
CA ILE A 61 2.36 -4.93 -4.56
C ILE A 61 2.27 -6.43 -4.29
N THR A 62 2.08 -6.79 -3.02
CA THR A 62 1.95 -8.20 -2.62
C THR A 62 0.66 -8.41 -1.84
N ARG A 63 0.21 -9.66 -1.86
CA ARG A 63 -0.90 -10.12 -1.04
C ARG A 63 -0.48 -11.46 -0.44
N GLY A 64 -0.35 -11.51 0.89
CA GLY A 64 0.10 -12.73 1.56
C GLY A 64 1.48 -13.18 1.09
N GLY A 65 2.37 -12.25 0.74
CA GLY A 65 3.71 -12.55 0.28
C GLY A 65 3.84 -12.88 -1.20
N VAL A 66 2.72 -12.87 -1.94
CA VAL A 66 2.70 -13.16 -3.37
C VAL A 66 2.49 -11.86 -4.16
N ASP A 67 3.29 -11.65 -5.20
CA ASP A 67 3.16 -10.47 -6.06
C ASP A 67 1.78 -10.44 -6.73
N VAL A 68 1.15 -9.27 -6.70
CA VAL A 68 -0.14 -9.04 -7.35
C VAL A 68 0.10 -8.13 -8.55
N PRO A 69 -0.27 -8.53 -9.77
CA PRO A 69 -0.18 -7.65 -10.92
C PRO A 69 -1.04 -6.40 -10.73
N ARG A 70 -0.59 -5.31 -11.27
CA ARG A 70 -1.29 -4.03 -11.16
C ARG A 70 -2.73 -4.15 -11.64
N ASP A 71 -3.00 -4.97 -12.66
CA ASP A 71 -4.33 -5.16 -13.25
C ASP A 71 -5.30 -5.89 -12.30
N GLU A 72 -4.80 -6.58 -11.30
CA GLU A 72 -5.62 -7.35 -10.36
C GLU A 72 -5.88 -6.62 -9.03
N LEU A 73 -5.49 -5.37 -8.96
CA LEU A 73 -5.71 -4.54 -7.76
C LEU A 73 -7.17 -4.16 -7.55
#